data_27ac58a07541db0afaa1f53453daba77
#
_entry.id   27ac58a07541db0afaa1f53453daba77
#
_cell.length_a   1.000
_cell.length_b   1.000
_cell.length_c   1.000
_cell.angle_alpha   90.00
_cell.angle_beta   90.00
_cell.angle_gamma   90.00
#
_symmetry.space_group_name_H-M   'P 1'
#
loop_
_entity.id
_entity.type
_entity.pdbx_description
1 polymer ?
#
loop_
_entity_poly.entity_id
_entity_poly.type
_entity_poly.pdbx_seq_one_letter_code
_entity_poly.pdbx_strand_id
1 'polypeptide(L)'
;MSVRGFARCHRRMAVVVAVLAVSIMTCVGCGTAESRASGPVAGGPAVIVVRDAANGKAVSARAGDRIELILSSSYWHVTGSSAPGVLRQNGPATLLSRPDSCPAISGLGCIPLRADFTALADGQAVITASRSACGEALRCKPDQTRFTVIVVVRELAFPKGLAAMPLFSQASLSRVA
;
A
#
# COMPACT_ATOMS: atom_id res chain seq x y z
N MET A 1 -6.45 -23.84 51.16
CA MET A 1 -5.33 -24.79 51.17
C MET A 1 -4.51 -24.49 49.95
N SER A 2 -3.44 -23.84 50.21
CA SER A 2 -1.98 -24.15 50.08
C SER A 2 -1.52 -24.05 48.65
N VAL A 3 -0.83 -23.03 48.29
CA VAL A 3 0.51 -22.44 48.53
C VAL A 3 1.63 -23.13 47.74
N ARG A 4 2.38 -22.26 47.06
CA ARG A 4 3.83 -22.27 46.77
C ARG A 4 4.37 -22.89 45.49
N GLY A 5 5.19 -22.08 44.84
CA GLY A 5 6.52 -22.36 44.33
C GLY A 5 6.91 -21.38 43.22
N PHE A 6 7.44 -20.27 43.42
CA PHE A 6 8.82 -19.81 43.59
C PHE A 6 9.85 -20.62 42.82
N ALA A 7 10.40 -20.04 41.77
CA ALA A 7 11.80 -20.22 41.42
C ALA A 7 12.34 -19.03 40.64
N ARG A 8 13.10 -18.23 41.35
CA ARG A 8 14.10 -17.26 40.82
C ARG A 8 15.18 -18.05 40.11
N CYS A 9 15.66 -17.53 38.98
CA CYS A 9 17.01 -17.88 38.57
C CYS A 9 17.79 -16.61 38.25
N HIS A 10 18.77 -16.43 39.10
CA HIS A 10 19.74 -15.34 39.17
C HIS A 10 20.74 -15.37 38.01
N ARG A 11 21.05 -14.18 37.52
CA ARG A 11 22.41 -13.63 37.36
C ARG A 11 23.53 -14.61 37.01
N ARG A 12 24.15 -14.43 35.89
CA ARG A 12 25.62 -14.42 35.82
C ARG A 12 26.11 -13.49 34.72
N MET A 13 26.67 -12.41 35.20
CA MET A 13 27.65 -11.55 34.56
C MET A 13 28.91 -12.38 34.28
N ALA A 14 29.44 -12.29 33.09
CA ALA A 14 30.83 -12.62 32.84
C ALA A 14 31.38 -11.61 31.83
N VAL A 15 32.17 -10.71 32.37
CA VAL A 15 33.08 -9.80 31.72
C VAL A 15 34.25 -10.66 31.16
N VAL A 16 34.56 -10.53 29.90
CA VAL A 16 35.88 -10.89 29.35
C VAL A 16 36.35 -9.74 28.47
N VAL A 17 37.42 -9.15 28.94
CA VAL A 17 38.21 -8.07 28.38
C VAL A 17 39.36 -8.64 27.53
N ALA A 18 39.74 -7.92 26.47
CA ALA A 18 40.98 -7.90 25.72
C ALA A 18 41.15 -9.02 24.65
N VAL A 19 41.63 -8.73 23.45
CA VAL A 19 42.93 -8.17 23.07
C VAL A 19 42.91 -7.72 21.61
N LEU A 20 43.58 -6.65 21.33
CA LEU A 20 44.04 -6.05 20.05
C LEU A 20 44.54 -7.06 19.02
N ALA A 21 44.10 -6.86 17.77
CA ALA A 21 44.95 -7.10 16.61
C ALA A 21 44.62 -6.08 15.52
N VAL A 22 45.52 -5.15 15.33
CA VAL A 22 45.60 -4.20 14.23
C VAL A 22 45.95 -5.00 12.98
N SER A 23 45.04 -5.06 12.00
CA SER A 23 45.36 -5.48 10.64
C SER A 23 44.95 -4.35 9.69
N ILE A 24 45.89 -3.50 9.40
CA ILE A 24 45.85 -2.55 8.30
C ILE A 24 45.90 -3.35 7.00
N MET A 25 44.78 -3.46 6.32
CA MET A 25 44.76 -3.98 4.94
C MET A 25 44.20 -2.88 4.05
N THR A 26 45.16 -2.15 3.46
CA THR A 26 44.92 -1.16 2.41
C THR A 26 44.36 -1.86 1.17
N CYS A 27 43.07 -1.81 0.98
CA CYS A 27 42.44 -2.08 -0.32
C CYS A 27 42.21 -0.75 -1.03
N VAL A 28 43.22 -0.32 -1.78
CA VAL A 28 43.07 0.64 -2.86
C VAL A 28 42.33 -0.07 -3.99
N GLY A 29 41.07 0.26 -4.16
CA GLY A 29 40.19 -0.23 -5.21
C GLY A 29 38.97 0.66 -5.28
N CYS A 30 39.16 1.95 -5.54
CA CYS A 30 38.06 2.82 -5.93
C CYS A 30 37.55 2.44 -7.32
N GLY A 31 36.63 1.51 -7.36
CA GLY A 31 35.63 1.45 -8.40
C GLY A 31 34.50 2.39 -7.99
N THR A 32 34.52 3.63 -8.46
CA THR A 32 33.36 4.51 -8.42
C THR A 32 32.32 3.90 -9.36
N ALA A 33 31.52 2.95 -8.82
CA ALA A 33 30.22 2.68 -9.40
C ALA A 33 29.39 3.94 -9.21
N GLU A 34 29.40 4.79 -10.23
CA GLU A 34 28.37 5.80 -10.38
C GLU A 34 27.04 5.06 -10.42
N SER A 35 26.42 4.94 -9.25
CA SER A 35 24.98 4.72 -9.18
C SER A 35 24.35 5.90 -9.88
N ARG A 36 24.11 5.74 -11.18
CA ARG A 36 23.17 6.58 -11.90
C ARG A 36 21.89 6.47 -11.10
N ALA A 37 21.66 7.47 -10.27
CA ALA A 37 20.34 7.72 -9.74
C ALA A 37 19.45 7.83 -10.97
N SER A 38 18.72 6.75 -11.27
CA SER A 38 17.64 6.79 -12.23
C SER A 38 16.71 7.87 -11.70
N GLY A 39 16.75 9.04 -12.34
CA GLY A 39 15.84 10.12 -12.02
C GLY A 39 14.42 9.56 -12.03
N PRO A 40 13.48 10.13 -11.28
CA PRO A 40 12.12 9.66 -11.26
C PRO A 40 11.61 9.67 -12.68
N VAL A 41 11.57 8.49 -13.29
CA VAL A 41 10.79 8.28 -14.50
C VAL A 41 9.39 8.71 -14.10
N ALA A 42 8.84 9.70 -14.77
CA ALA A 42 7.45 10.11 -14.63
C ALA A 42 6.60 8.89 -15.01
N GLY A 43 6.47 7.97 -14.05
CA GLY A 43 5.70 6.75 -14.18
C GLY A 43 4.24 7.16 -14.33
N GLY A 44 3.56 6.60 -15.33
CA GLY A 44 2.11 6.71 -15.45
C GLY A 44 1.41 6.23 -14.17
N PRO A 45 0.07 6.28 -14.14
CA PRO A 45 -0.73 5.85 -12.99
C PRO A 45 -0.34 4.44 -12.55
N ALA A 46 -0.04 4.29 -11.26
CA ALA A 46 0.30 2.99 -10.68
C ALA A 46 -0.95 2.23 -10.24
N VAL A 47 -0.85 0.90 -10.17
CA VAL A 47 -1.88 0.06 -9.55
C VAL A 47 -1.37 -0.38 -8.18
N ILE A 48 -2.10 0.00 -7.13
CA ILE A 48 -1.81 -0.32 -5.73
C ILE A 48 -2.79 -1.39 -5.28
N VAL A 49 -2.30 -2.60 -5.03
CA VAL A 49 -3.14 -3.71 -4.58
C VAL A 49 -3.23 -3.71 -3.05
N VAL A 50 -4.45 -3.58 -2.54
CA VAL A 50 -4.78 -3.60 -1.11
C VAL A 50 -5.50 -4.91 -0.78
N ARG A 51 -5.04 -5.61 0.25
CA ARG A 51 -5.59 -6.92 0.67
C ARG A 51 -5.98 -6.90 2.14
N ASP A 52 -6.57 -7.99 2.64
CA ASP A 52 -7.00 -8.15 4.04
C ASP A 52 -5.93 -7.75 5.07
N ALA A 53 -4.65 -8.00 4.79
CA ALA A 53 -3.53 -7.63 5.66
C ALA A 53 -3.35 -6.10 5.85
N ALA A 54 -4.01 -5.28 5.03
CA ALA A 54 -4.00 -3.82 5.14
C ALA A 54 -5.10 -3.29 6.08
N ASN A 55 -5.89 -4.17 6.71
CA ASN A 55 -6.92 -3.73 7.64
C ASN A 55 -6.34 -2.86 8.76
N GLY A 56 -6.94 -1.70 8.99
CA GLY A 56 -6.51 -0.72 9.98
C GLY A 56 -5.23 0.06 9.62
N LYS A 57 -4.67 -0.14 8.43
CA LYS A 57 -3.42 0.51 8.00
C LYS A 57 -3.67 1.68 7.06
N ALA A 58 -2.61 2.47 6.85
CA ALA A 58 -2.57 3.51 5.83
C ALA A 58 -1.76 3.03 4.62
N VAL A 59 -2.21 3.42 3.43
CA VAL A 59 -1.50 3.25 2.16
C VAL A 59 -1.37 4.61 1.48
N SER A 60 -0.27 4.82 0.78
CA SER A 60 -0.03 6.05 0.03
C SER A 60 -0.31 5.83 -1.44
N ALA A 61 -0.95 6.81 -2.07
CA ALA A 61 -1.24 6.86 -3.49
C ALA A 61 -0.92 8.25 -4.05
N ARG A 62 -0.82 8.36 -5.36
CA ARG A 62 -0.73 9.63 -6.08
C ARG A 62 -2.03 9.89 -6.81
N ALA A 63 -2.34 11.14 -7.07
CA ALA A 63 -3.44 11.48 -7.96
C ALA A 63 -3.25 10.80 -9.33
N GLY A 64 -4.29 10.13 -9.83
CA GLY A 64 -4.24 9.28 -11.01
C GLY A 64 -4.02 7.79 -10.71
N ASP A 65 -3.47 7.42 -9.57
CA ASP A 65 -3.25 6.00 -9.23
C ASP A 65 -4.59 5.25 -9.08
N ARG A 66 -4.53 3.96 -9.37
CA ARG A 66 -5.63 3.03 -9.18
C ARG A 66 -5.37 2.18 -7.94
N ILE A 67 -6.35 2.11 -7.06
CA ILE A 67 -6.34 1.21 -5.90
C ILE A 67 -7.26 0.03 -6.20
N GLU A 68 -6.72 -1.16 -6.12
CA GLU A 68 -7.42 -2.41 -6.30
C GLU A 68 -7.56 -3.10 -4.94
N LEU A 69 -8.75 -3.00 -4.33
CA LEU A 69 -9.06 -3.69 -3.08
C LEU A 69 -9.47 -5.13 -3.40
N ILE A 70 -8.75 -6.11 -2.84
CA ILE A 70 -9.06 -7.54 -2.96
C ILE A 70 -9.22 -8.12 -1.56
N LEU A 71 -10.44 -8.48 -1.20
CA LEU A 71 -10.78 -9.15 0.05
C LEU A 71 -11.02 -10.63 -0.18
N SER A 72 -10.49 -11.49 0.68
CA SER A 72 -10.42 -12.95 0.49
C SER A 72 -11.75 -13.69 0.60
N SER A 73 -12.88 -12.99 0.75
CA SER A 73 -14.19 -13.61 0.95
C SER A 73 -15.30 -12.89 0.18
N SER A 74 -16.20 -13.66 -0.37
CA SER A 74 -17.42 -13.17 -1.01
C SER A 74 -18.47 -12.62 -0.02
N TYR A 75 -18.26 -12.82 1.28
CA TYR A 75 -19.15 -12.27 2.32
C TYR A 75 -18.91 -10.78 2.60
N TRP A 76 -17.84 -10.20 2.06
CA TRP A 76 -17.59 -8.78 2.21
C TRP A 76 -18.55 -7.95 1.37
N HIS A 77 -19.02 -6.88 1.94
CA HIS A 77 -19.75 -5.80 1.27
C HIS A 77 -18.94 -4.52 1.38
N VAL A 78 -18.49 -3.98 0.24
CA VAL A 78 -17.74 -2.73 0.19
C VAL A 78 -18.72 -1.57 0.26
N THR A 79 -18.58 -0.73 1.29
CA THR A 79 -19.43 0.44 1.50
C THR A 79 -19.00 1.62 0.62
N GLY A 80 -17.69 1.65 0.24
CA GLY A 80 -17.12 2.69 -0.60
C GLY A 80 -16.07 3.53 0.10
N SER A 81 -15.85 4.74 -0.41
CA SER A 81 -14.91 5.73 0.09
C SER A 81 -15.59 6.79 0.92
N SER A 82 -14.98 7.21 2.03
CA SER A 82 -15.45 8.30 2.87
C SER A 82 -15.34 9.69 2.22
N ALA A 83 -14.48 9.81 1.20
CA ALA A 83 -14.23 11.06 0.48
C ALA A 83 -14.17 10.82 -1.03
N PRO A 84 -15.33 10.73 -1.73
CA PRO A 84 -15.38 10.42 -3.17
C PRO A 84 -14.64 11.42 -4.06
N GLY A 85 -14.47 12.67 -3.61
CA GLY A 85 -13.69 13.69 -4.32
C GLY A 85 -12.17 13.44 -4.24
N VAL A 86 -11.69 12.71 -3.23
CA VAL A 86 -10.28 12.32 -3.07
C VAL A 86 -10.03 10.94 -3.69
N LEU A 87 -10.94 10.00 -3.42
CA LEU A 87 -10.84 8.61 -3.86
C LEU A 87 -12.21 8.11 -4.32
N ARG A 88 -12.38 7.92 -5.60
CA ARG A 88 -13.65 7.50 -6.19
C ARG A 88 -13.67 6.01 -6.48
N GLN A 89 -14.74 5.33 -6.09
CA GLN A 89 -14.99 3.95 -6.46
C GLN A 89 -15.44 3.86 -7.94
N ASN A 90 -14.87 2.92 -8.68
CA ASN A 90 -15.12 2.72 -10.11
C ASN A 90 -16.12 1.59 -10.34
N GLY A 91 -17.39 1.85 -10.03
CA GLY A 91 -18.45 0.86 -10.15
C GLY A 91 -18.60 -0.05 -8.91
N PRO A 92 -19.51 -1.03 -8.98
CA PRO A 92 -19.78 -1.96 -7.88
C PRO A 92 -18.59 -2.93 -7.70
N ALA A 93 -18.46 -3.46 -6.48
CA ALA A 93 -17.54 -4.55 -6.22
C ALA A 93 -18.01 -5.83 -6.93
N THR A 94 -17.06 -6.63 -7.43
CA THR A 94 -17.29 -7.84 -8.20
C THR A 94 -16.56 -9.03 -7.59
N LEU A 95 -17.13 -10.22 -7.75
CA LEU A 95 -16.43 -11.45 -7.37
C LEU A 95 -15.41 -11.82 -8.45
N LEU A 96 -14.24 -12.23 -8.00
CA LEU A 96 -13.20 -12.79 -8.87
C LEU A 96 -13.48 -14.24 -9.20
N SER A 97 -12.66 -14.83 -10.07
CA SER A 97 -12.67 -16.26 -10.31
C SER A 97 -12.37 -17.02 -9.02
N ARG A 98 -13.03 -18.17 -8.86
CA ARG A 98 -12.76 -19.06 -7.75
C ARG A 98 -11.32 -19.55 -7.83
N PRO A 99 -10.53 -19.40 -6.77
CA PRO A 99 -9.19 -19.99 -6.72
C PRO A 99 -9.26 -21.52 -6.59
N ASP A 100 -8.26 -22.22 -7.09
CA ASP A 100 -8.20 -23.69 -7.02
C ASP A 100 -8.23 -24.23 -5.58
N SER A 101 -7.73 -23.44 -4.65
CA SER A 101 -7.77 -23.75 -3.20
C SER A 101 -9.16 -23.62 -2.58
N CYS A 102 -10.15 -23.07 -3.31
CA CYS A 102 -11.52 -22.92 -2.84
C CYS A 102 -12.35 -24.11 -3.32
N PRO A 103 -12.81 -24.99 -2.43
CA PRO A 103 -13.67 -26.13 -2.83
C PRO A 103 -14.92 -25.70 -3.58
N ALA A 104 -15.41 -26.56 -4.47
CA ALA A 104 -16.62 -26.32 -5.25
C ALA A 104 -17.91 -26.51 -4.43
N ILE A 105 -17.86 -26.18 -3.15
CA ILE A 105 -18.99 -26.25 -2.22
C ILE A 105 -19.60 -24.86 -2.11
N SER A 106 -20.91 -24.76 -2.29
CA SER A 106 -21.65 -23.50 -2.11
C SER A 106 -21.53 -23.01 -0.66
N GLY A 107 -21.51 -21.68 -0.47
CA GLY A 107 -21.55 -21.10 0.88
C GLY A 107 -20.22 -21.02 1.63
N LEU A 108 -19.08 -21.48 1.09
CA LEU A 108 -17.79 -21.39 1.79
C LEU A 108 -17.22 -19.96 1.86
N GLY A 109 -17.72 -19.06 1.01
CA GLY A 109 -17.32 -17.65 1.01
C GLY A 109 -15.88 -17.39 0.59
N CYS A 110 -15.14 -18.38 0.09
CA CYS A 110 -13.72 -18.29 -0.26
C CYS A 110 -13.43 -17.67 -1.64
N ILE A 111 -14.46 -17.20 -2.35
CA ILE A 111 -14.27 -16.45 -3.59
C ILE A 111 -13.91 -15.02 -3.23
N PRO A 112 -12.78 -14.47 -3.74
CA PRO A 112 -12.38 -13.12 -3.42
C PRO A 112 -13.33 -12.08 -4.04
N LEU A 113 -13.52 -10.98 -3.32
CA LEU A 113 -14.22 -9.79 -3.77
C LEU A 113 -13.21 -8.74 -4.19
N ARG A 114 -13.45 -8.08 -5.32
CA ARG A 114 -12.65 -6.96 -5.83
C ARG A 114 -13.48 -5.70 -5.92
N ALA A 115 -12.88 -4.58 -5.49
CA ALA A 115 -13.39 -3.24 -5.76
C ALA A 115 -12.26 -2.35 -6.23
N ASP A 116 -12.53 -1.54 -7.25
CA ASP A 116 -11.57 -0.63 -7.87
C ASP A 116 -11.86 0.81 -7.49
N PHE A 117 -10.80 1.55 -7.21
CA PHE A 117 -10.87 2.98 -6.90
C PHE A 117 -9.83 3.74 -7.71
N THR A 118 -10.11 5.04 -7.96
CA THR A 118 -9.16 5.98 -8.56
C THR A 118 -8.89 7.10 -7.57
N ALA A 119 -7.63 7.38 -7.31
CA ALA A 119 -7.19 8.55 -6.56
C ALA A 119 -7.34 9.78 -7.46
N LEU A 120 -8.11 10.80 -7.00
CA LEU A 120 -8.46 11.94 -7.82
C LEU A 120 -7.71 13.20 -7.42
N ALA A 121 -7.60 13.46 -6.12
CA ALA A 121 -7.06 14.71 -5.60
C ALA A 121 -6.31 14.46 -4.30
N ASP A 122 -5.47 15.41 -3.93
CA ASP A 122 -4.75 15.41 -2.65
C ASP A 122 -5.70 15.35 -1.47
N GLY A 123 -5.33 14.55 -0.48
CA GLY A 123 -6.15 14.37 0.72
C GLY A 123 -6.13 12.96 1.28
N GLN A 124 -7.10 12.68 2.15
CA GLN A 124 -7.24 11.39 2.81
C GLN A 124 -8.67 10.86 2.64
N ALA A 125 -8.78 9.58 2.35
CA ALA A 125 -10.03 8.86 2.28
C ALA A 125 -9.94 7.52 3.00
N VAL A 126 -11.05 7.02 3.51
CA VAL A 126 -11.13 5.70 4.15
C VAL A 126 -12.01 4.79 3.28
N ILE A 127 -11.48 3.66 2.85
CA ILE A 127 -12.27 2.60 2.26
C ILE A 127 -12.79 1.71 3.38
N THR A 128 -14.09 1.42 3.37
CA THR A 128 -14.73 0.57 4.36
C THR A 128 -15.45 -0.59 3.69
N ALA A 129 -15.31 -1.77 4.29
CA ALA A 129 -16.13 -2.92 3.97
C ALA A 129 -16.63 -3.59 5.26
N SER A 130 -17.75 -4.30 5.17
CA SER A 130 -18.36 -5.00 6.29
C SER A 130 -18.79 -6.41 5.89
N ARG A 131 -18.86 -7.32 6.85
CA ARG A 131 -19.45 -8.65 6.70
C ARG A 131 -20.08 -9.12 8.01
N SER A 132 -21.08 -9.98 7.93
CA SER A 132 -21.73 -10.59 9.09
C SER A 132 -21.42 -12.07 9.22
N ALA A 133 -21.10 -12.73 8.11
CA ALA A 133 -20.75 -14.16 8.03
C ALA A 133 -19.26 -14.33 7.77
N CYS A 134 -18.67 -15.32 8.44
CA CYS A 134 -17.26 -15.74 8.26
C CYS A 134 -17.14 -17.18 7.75
N GLY A 135 -18.28 -17.82 7.46
CA GLY A 135 -18.45 -19.16 6.93
C GLY A 135 -19.95 -19.48 6.83
N GLU A 136 -20.31 -20.60 6.26
CA GLU A 136 -21.70 -20.96 5.94
C GLU A 136 -22.66 -20.94 7.15
N ALA A 137 -22.18 -21.37 8.32
CA ALA A 137 -22.95 -21.32 9.57
C ALA A 137 -22.21 -20.56 10.67
N LEU A 138 -21.14 -19.84 10.31
CA LEU A 138 -20.25 -19.20 11.27
C LEU A 138 -20.44 -17.68 11.27
N ARG A 139 -20.95 -17.16 12.39
CA ARG A 139 -20.96 -15.71 12.60
C ARG A 139 -19.54 -15.20 12.85
N CYS A 140 -19.24 -14.05 12.30
CA CYS A 140 -17.99 -13.37 12.56
C CYS A 140 -17.87 -12.93 14.02
N LYS A 141 -16.67 -12.95 14.55
CA LYS A 141 -16.35 -12.22 15.78
C LYS A 141 -16.40 -10.71 15.48
N PRO A 142 -16.62 -9.86 16.50
CA PRO A 142 -16.76 -8.41 16.31
C PRO A 142 -15.57 -7.76 15.56
N ASP A 143 -14.36 -8.21 15.83
CA ASP A 143 -13.11 -7.77 15.20
C ASP A 143 -12.96 -8.21 13.73
N GLN A 144 -13.76 -9.17 13.30
CA GLN A 144 -13.75 -9.72 11.94
C GLN A 144 -14.85 -9.15 11.03
N THR A 145 -15.72 -8.31 11.57
CA THR A 145 -16.91 -7.80 10.86
C THR A 145 -16.61 -6.59 9.99
N ARG A 146 -15.49 -5.92 10.21
CA ARG A 146 -15.14 -4.66 9.56
C ARG A 146 -13.74 -4.69 8.99
N PHE A 147 -13.62 -4.13 7.78
CA PHE A 147 -12.36 -3.80 7.16
C PHE A 147 -12.30 -2.28 6.93
N THR A 148 -11.18 -1.68 7.24
CA THR A 148 -10.91 -0.27 6.97
C THR A 148 -9.48 -0.11 6.49
N VAL A 149 -9.27 0.74 5.48
CA VAL A 149 -7.94 1.16 5.05
C VAL A 149 -7.95 2.65 4.77
N ILE A 150 -6.93 3.35 5.25
CA ILE A 150 -6.76 4.78 5.05
C ILE A 150 -5.93 4.96 3.78
N VAL A 151 -6.46 5.65 2.77
CA VAL A 151 -5.71 6.02 1.57
C VAL A 151 -5.30 7.47 1.67
N VAL A 152 -4.00 7.72 1.68
CA VAL A 152 -3.42 9.07 1.67
C VAL A 152 -2.99 9.37 0.24
N VAL A 153 -3.73 10.23 -0.43
CA VAL A 153 -3.43 10.67 -1.80
C VAL A 153 -2.57 11.92 -1.74
N ARG A 154 -1.51 11.96 -2.54
CA ARG A 154 -0.64 13.13 -2.68
C ARG A 154 -0.52 13.51 -4.15
N GLU A 155 -0.60 14.78 -4.44
CA GLU A 155 -0.24 15.29 -5.76
C GLU A 155 1.26 15.09 -6.01
N LEU A 156 1.62 14.87 -7.27
CA LEU A 156 3.00 15.00 -7.69
C LEU A 156 3.39 16.47 -7.50
N ALA A 157 4.28 16.75 -6.54
CA ALA A 157 4.88 18.07 -6.46
C ALA A 157 5.72 18.28 -7.72
N PHE A 158 5.15 18.89 -8.73
CA PHE A 158 5.98 19.44 -9.82
C PHE A 158 6.87 20.50 -9.19
N PRO A 159 8.20 20.44 -9.41
CA PRO A 159 9.07 21.51 -8.94
C PRO A 159 8.53 22.81 -9.55
N LYS A 160 8.14 23.74 -8.68
CA LYS A 160 7.66 25.09 -9.06
C LYS A 160 8.80 25.92 -9.68
N GLY A 161 9.42 25.44 -10.74
CA GLY A 161 10.60 26.07 -11.33
C GLY A 161 10.66 26.04 -12.87
N LEU A 162 9.80 25.26 -13.53
CA LEU A 162 9.63 25.43 -14.98
C LEU A 162 8.42 26.35 -15.24
N ALA A 163 8.57 27.62 -14.86
CA ALA A 163 7.73 28.65 -15.42
C ALA A 163 7.77 28.52 -16.95
N ALA A 164 6.59 28.42 -17.56
CA ALA A 164 6.37 28.29 -18.97
C ALA A 164 7.36 29.18 -19.72
N MET A 165 8.29 28.57 -20.47
CA MET A 165 9.01 29.31 -21.49
C MET A 165 7.94 29.84 -22.45
N PRO A 166 7.88 31.16 -22.67
CA PRO A 166 6.95 31.69 -23.63
C PRO A 166 7.28 31.05 -24.97
N LEU A 167 6.30 30.43 -25.59
CA LEU A 167 6.35 30.00 -26.97
C LEU A 167 6.79 31.20 -27.78
N PHE A 168 8.02 31.13 -28.29
CA PHE A 168 8.51 32.08 -29.26
C PHE A 168 7.51 32.08 -30.41
N SER A 169 6.71 33.14 -30.44
CA SER A 169 5.84 33.49 -31.56
C SER A 169 6.72 33.66 -32.77
N GLN A 170 6.69 32.70 -33.67
CA GLN A 170 7.22 32.88 -35.01
C GLN A 170 6.26 33.79 -35.77
N ALA A 171 6.46 35.07 -35.55
CA ALA A 171 5.82 36.10 -36.34
C ALA A 171 6.70 36.41 -37.55
N SER A 172 6.08 36.32 -38.70
CA SER A 172 6.33 37.10 -39.94
C SER A 172 7.66 36.89 -40.68
N LEU A 173 7.61 36.02 -41.66
CA LEU A 173 8.25 36.32 -42.93
C LEU A 173 7.18 36.78 -43.89
N SER A 174 6.91 38.12 -43.85
CA SER A 174 6.19 38.84 -44.90
C SER A 174 7.11 39.00 -46.10
N ARG A 175 6.61 38.59 -47.23
CA ARG A 175 6.78 39.08 -48.60
C ARG A 175 7.70 40.26 -48.78
N VAL A 176 8.64 40.13 -49.72
CA VAL A 176 9.05 41.17 -50.60
C VAL A 176 8.93 40.66 -52.02
N ALA A 177 8.32 41.51 -52.85
CA ALA A 177 7.89 41.42 -54.26
C ALA A 177 8.98 40.96 -55.23
#